data_db56235d402133732e08bb49c1bde133
#
_entry.id   db56235d402133732e08bb49c1bde133
#
_cell.length_a   1.000
_cell.length_b   1.000
_cell.length_c   1.000
_cell.angle_alpha   90.00
_cell.angle_beta   90.00
_cell.angle_gamma   90.00
#
_symmetry.space_group_name_H-M   'P 1'
#
loop_
_entity.id
_entity.type
_entity.pdbx_description
1 polymer ?
#
loop_
_entity_poly.entity_id
_entity_poly.type
_entity_poly.pdbx_seq_one_letter_code
_entity_poly.pdbx_strand_id
1 'polypeptide(L)'
;MAINFILSGTAVGRKVLVIATDIMRMSTVEGGAMEMSFVEPSSGSGAVAMLISDQPKIFEIDKGASGYYGYEVMDTCRPVADKEAGDSDLSLLSYLDCCENSFKEYQKRVDDTDYQDSFQYLVFHTPFGGMVKGAHRTNMRKFKKAKPDQIEEDFQGRVAPSLEYCQRVGNIMGATTYLALVSMIEKGNFETPKRVGIFSYGSGCCSEFFSGVIHPQSQMLISPLSIEEHLDERVVLSIEEYESTFAVN
;
A
#
# COMPACT_ATOMS: atom_id res chain seq x y z
N MET A 1 9.04 -7.87 -11.81
CA MET A 1 10.10 -7.79 -12.83
C MET A 1 11.47 -7.53 -12.20
N ALA A 2 11.72 -6.43 -11.48
CA ALA A 2 13.00 -6.10 -10.85
C ALA A 2 13.55 -7.21 -9.92
N ILE A 3 12.72 -7.75 -9.04
CA ILE A 3 13.08 -8.85 -8.14
C ILE A 3 13.48 -10.09 -8.95
N ASN A 4 12.68 -10.48 -9.94
CA ASN A 4 13.00 -11.65 -10.79
C ASN A 4 14.31 -11.48 -11.58
N PHE A 5 14.59 -10.25 -12.03
CA PHE A 5 15.88 -9.96 -12.67
C PHE A 5 17.06 -10.16 -11.71
N ILE A 6 16.96 -9.66 -10.49
CA ILE A 6 18.01 -9.86 -9.46
C ILE A 6 18.17 -11.34 -9.10
N LEU A 7 17.05 -12.08 -8.99
CA LEU A 7 17.05 -13.50 -8.61
C LEU A 7 17.45 -14.44 -9.75
N SER A 8 17.48 -13.99 -11.01
CA SER A 8 17.77 -14.84 -12.17
C SER A 8 19.21 -15.38 -12.25
N GLY A 9 20.10 -14.90 -11.37
CA GLY A 9 21.53 -15.26 -11.37
C GLY A 9 22.34 -14.56 -12.47
N THR A 10 21.70 -13.86 -13.41
CA THR A 10 22.39 -13.09 -14.47
C THR A 10 22.78 -11.68 -13.99
N ALA A 11 22.30 -11.27 -12.83
CA ALA A 11 22.43 -9.92 -12.28
C ALA A 11 23.30 -9.85 -11.02
N VAL A 12 24.31 -10.74 -10.90
CA VAL A 12 25.19 -10.79 -9.71
C VAL A 12 25.81 -9.41 -9.44
N GLY A 13 25.63 -8.90 -8.21
CA GLY A 13 26.12 -7.60 -7.78
C GLY A 13 25.42 -6.40 -8.43
N ARG A 14 24.39 -6.62 -9.24
CA ARG A 14 23.58 -5.54 -9.84
C ARG A 14 22.50 -5.07 -8.85
N LYS A 15 22.06 -3.84 -9.07
CA LYS A 15 20.96 -3.22 -8.34
C LYS A 15 19.96 -2.68 -9.35
N VAL A 16 18.68 -2.69 -8.99
CA VAL A 16 17.61 -2.09 -9.79
C VAL A 16 16.92 -1.01 -8.97
N LEU A 17 16.90 0.21 -9.48
CA LEU A 17 16.11 1.29 -8.90
C LEU A 17 14.70 1.24 -9.49
N VAL A 18 13.71 1.10 -8.62
CA VAL A 18 12.28 1.20 -8.96
C VAL A 18 11.75 2.49 -8.37
N ILE A 19 11.17 3.33 -9.22
CA ILE A 19 10.54 4.58 -8.79
C ILE A 19 9.06 4.47 -9.13
N ALA A 20 8.22 4.65 -8.11
CA ALA A 20 6.77 4.76 -8.22
C ALA A 20 6.38 6.18 -7.82
N THR A 21 5.70 6.89 -8.70
CA THR A 21 5.28 8.28 -8.46
C THR A 21 3.92 8.53 -9.09
N ASP A 22 3.12 9.31 -8.42
CA ASP A 22 1.85 9.80 -8.96
C ASP A 22 1.54 11.21 -8.42
N ILE A 23 0.77 11.94 -9.21
CA ILE A 23 0.16 13.22 -8.85
C ILE A 23 -1.31 13.09 -9.19
N MET A 24 -2.15 12.99 -8.16
CA MET A 24 -3.59 12.92 -8.34
C MET A 24 -4.11 14.29 -8.76
N ARG A 25 -4.53 14.39 -10.01
CA ARG A 25 -5.25 15.56 -10.54
C ARG A 25 -6.69 15.17 -10.78
N MET A 26 -7.59 15.77 -10.00
CA MET A 26 -9.01 15.62 -10.21
C MET A 26 -9.48 16.81 -11.05
N SER A 27 -9.73 16.62 -12.34
CA SER A 27 -10.43 17.63 -13.09
C SER A 27 -11.93 17.46 -12.88
N THR A 28 -12.57 18.49 -12.35
CA THR A 28 -14.02 18.63 -12.38
C THR A 28 -14.44 18.83 -13.82
N VAL A 29 -14.95 17.80 -14.46
CA VAL A 29 -15.50 17.91 -15.82
C VAL A 29 -16.97 18.21 -15.72
N GLU A 30 -17.37 19.43 -16.08
CA GLU A 30 -18.76 19.72 -16.36
C GLU A 30 -19.29 18.74 -17.41
N GLY A 31 -20.31 17.97 -17.06
CA GLY A 31 -21.08 17.12 -17.98
C GLY A 31 -20.53 15.71 -18.25
N GLY A 32 -19.55 15.20 -17.50
CA GLY A 32 -19.03 13.83 -17.61
C GLY A 32 -19.68 12.85 -16.64
N ALA A 33 -19.94 11.63 -17.10
CA ALA A 33 -20.40 10.55 -16.26
C ALA A 33 -19.38 10.22 -15.14
N MET A 34 -19.88 10.15 -13.92
CA MET A 34 -19.24 9.84 -12.65
C MET A 34 -18.32 10.94 -12.07
N GLU A 35 -18.91 11.62 -11.14
CA GLU A 35 -18.25 12.55 -10.25
C GLU A 35 -17.35 11.77 -9.26
N MET A 36 -16.04 11.89 -9.43
CA MET A 36 -15.04 11.30 -8.53
C MET A 36 -14.60 12.28 -7.42
N SER A 37 -15.33 13.37 -7.21
CA SER A 37 -15.03 14.40 -6.19
C SER A 37 -14.89 13.82 -4.78
N PHE A 38 -15.61 12.74 -4.48
CA PHE A 38 -15.52 12.04 -3.19
C PHE A 38 -14.14 11.37 -2.94
N VAL A 39 -13.33 11.13 -3.97
CA VAL A 39 -11.98 10.54 -3.84
C VAL A 39 -10.91 11.60 -3.60
N GLU A 40 -11.18 12.85 -3.98
CA GLU A 40 -10.24 13.97 -3.86
C GLU A 40 -9.66 14.12 -2.45
N PRO A 41 -10.46 14.08 -1.36
CA PRO A 41 -9.92 14.20 0.00
C PRO A 41 -8.97 13.07 0.42
N SER A 42 -9.01 11.93 -0.26
CA SER A 42 -8.10 10.81 0.00
C SER A 42 -6.93 10.74 -0.98
N SER A 43 -6.92 11.59 -1.99
CA SER A 43 -5.90 11.63 -3.03
C SER A 43 -4.64 12.35 -2.57
N GLY A 44 -3.49 11.99 -3.14
CA GLY A 44 -2.22 12.58 -2.78
C GLY A 44 -1.26 12.70 -3.95
N SER A 45 -0.13 13.31 -3.67
CA SER A 45 0.99 13.42 -4.62
C SER A 45 2.28 13.02 -3.91
N GLY A 46 3.09 12.22 -4.58
CA GLY A 46 4.33 11.76 -3.99
C GLY A 46 5.08 10.75 -4.85
N ALA A 47 6.25 10.39 -4.37
CA ALA A 47 7.11 9.40 -5.01
C ALA A 47 7.79 8.51 -3.96
N VAL A 48 7.97 7.24 -4.29
CA VAL A 48 8.77 6.30 -3.51
C VAL A 48 9.80 5.67 -4.43
N ALA A 49 11.06 5.68 -4.00
CA ALA A 49 12.18 5.05 -4.69
C ALA A 49 12.65 3.83 -3.90
N MET A 50 12.79 2.68 -4.58
CA MET A 50 13.18 1.41 -3.98
C MET A 50 14.42 0.87 -4.69
N LEU A 51 15.47 0.63 -3.95
CA LEU A 51 16.67 -0.01 -4.47
C LEU A 51 16.61 -1.52 -4.21
N ILE A 52 16.39 -2.30 -5.26
CA ILE A 52 16.34 -3.76 -5.20
C ILE A 52 17.74 -4.34 -5.41
N SER A 53 18.16 -5.24 -4.52
CA SER A 53 19.46 -5.92 -4.58
C SER A 53 19.37 -7.35 -4.06
N ASP A 54 20.41 -8.14 -4.32
CA ASP A 54 20.60 -9.47 -3.74
C ASP A 54 21.06 -9.47 -2.28
N GLN A 55 21.38 -8.28 -1.74
CA GLN A 55 21.76 -8.04 -0.35
C GLN A 55 20.79 -7.02 0.28
N PRO A 56 19.59 -7.44 0.66
CA PRO A 56 18.58 -6.56 1.24
C PRO A 56 19.06 -6.03 2.60
N LYS A 57 18.77 -4.74 2.88
CA LYS A 57 19.15 -4.10 4.13
C LYS A 57 17.97 -3.55 4.92
N ILE A 58 16.87 -3.24 4.25
CA ILE A 58 15.68 -2.62 4.85
C ILE A 58 14.55 -3.62 4.96
N PHE A 59 14.24 -4.31 3.87
CA PHE A 59 13.19 -5.31 3.80
C PHE A 59 13.71 -6.51 3.01
N GLU A 60 13.79 -7.66 3.67
CA GLU A 60 14.20 -8.92 3.05
C GLU A 60 12.97 -9.71 2.63
N ILE A 61 12.70 -9.78 1.32
CA ILE A 61 11.55 -10.47 0.80
C ILE A 61 11.69 -11.99 0.94
N ASP A 62 10.63 -12.66 1.39
CA ASP A 62 10.55 -14.11 1.44
C ASP A 62 10.42 -14.66 0.01
N LYS A 63 11.48 -15.25 -0.54
CA LYS A 63 11.54 -15.68 -1.93
C LYS A 63 10.52 -16.79 -2.22
N GLY A 64 9.67 -16.57 -3.21
CA GLY A 64 8.61 -17.50 -3.60
C GLY A 64 7.35 -17.44 -2.73
N ALA A 65 7.38 -16.68 -1.63
CA ALA A 65 6.23 -16.50 -0.75
C ALA A 65 5.34 -15.35 -1.25
N SER A 66 4.52 -15.64 -2.24
CA SER A 66 3.55 -14.68 -2.79
C SER A 66 2.32 -15.37 -3.35
N GLY A 67 1.16 -14.71 -3.26
CA GLY A 67 -0.10 -15.11 -3.84
C GLY A 67 -0.67 -14.02 -4.73
N TYR A 68 -0.98 -14.36 -5.98
CA TYR A 68 -1.51 -13.45 -6.99
C TYR A 68 -2.98 -13.74 -7.21
N TYR A 69 -3.78 -12.68 -7.29
CA TYR A 69 -5.19 -12.77 -7.64
C TYR A 69 -5.63 -11.52 -8.39
N GLY A 70 -6.47 -11.71 -9.38
CA GLY A 70 -7.04 -10.62 -10.14
C GLY A 70 -8.02 -11.12 -11.21
N TYR A 71 -8.81 -10.20 -11.70
CA TYR A 71 -9.78 -10.41 -12.77
C TYR A 71 -10.04 -9.07 -13.45
N GLU A 72 -10.60 -9.09 -14.64
CA GLU A 72 -10.91 -7.86 -15.36
C GLU A 72 -12.14 -7.18 -14.77
N VAL A 73 -11.98 -5.92 -14.34
CA VAL A 73 -13.06 -5.08 -13.79
C VAL A 73 -12.78 -3.61 -14.06
N MET A 74 -13.85 -2.85 -14.32
CA MET A 74 -13.80 -1.40 -14.51
C MET A 74 -14.15 -0.67 -13.20
N ASP A 75 -13.37 -0.94 -12.15
CA ASP A 75 -13.56 -0.31 -10.84
C ASP A 75 -13.08 1.14 -10.81
N THR A 76 -11.91 1.41 -11.37
CA THR A 76 -11.35 2.76 -11.56
C THR A 76 -10.44 2.75 -12.77
N CYS A 77 -10.57 3.75 -13.62
CA CYS A 77 -9.73 3.91 -14.81
C CYS A 77 -9.46 5.39 -15.09
N ARG A 78 -8.46 5.65 -15.90
CA ARG A 78 -8.13 7.00 -16.39
C ARG A 78 -8.27 7.00 -17.92
N PRO A 79 -9.48 7.27 -18.45
CA PRO A 79 -9.73 7.18 -19.89
C PRO A 79 -8.95 8.24 -20.70
N VAL A 80 -8.62 9.37 -20.10
CA VAL A 80 -7.71 10.40 -20.63
C VAL A 80 -6.87 10.97 -19.50
N ALA A 81 -5.77 11.65 -19.83
CA ALA A 81 -4.71 12.05 -18.90
C ALA A 81 -5.20 12.71 -17.59
N ASP A 82 -6.24 13.54 -17.68
CA ASP A 82 -6.72 14.35 -16.56
C ASP A 82 -8.14 13.97 -16.09
N LYS A 83 -8.61 12.77 -16.46
CA LYS A 83 -9.95 12.32 -16.09
C LYS A 83 -9.90 10.94 -15.48
N GLU A 84 -10.34 10.83 -14.25
CA GLU A 84 -10.62 9.56 -13.63
C GLU A 84 -12.11 9.23 -13.73
N ALA A 85 -12.40 7.96 -13.95
CA ALA A 85 -13.75 7.40 -13.93
C ALA A 85 -13.71 6.10 -13.14
N GLY A 86 -14.77 5.81 -12.40
CA GLY A 86 -14.83 4.60 -11.61
C GLY A 86 -16.15 4.47 -10.86
N ASP A 87 -16.29 3.36 -10.16
CA ASP A 87 -17.41 3.05 -9.28
C ASP A 87 -16.86 2.74 -7.88
N SER A 88 -17.24 3.56 -6.90
CA SER A 88 -16.72 3.46 -5.53
C SER A 88 -17.08 2.13 -4.85
N ASP A 89 -18.30 1.63 -5.08
CA ASP A 89 -18.75 0.38 -4.47
C ASP A 89 -18.04 -0.80 -5.12
N LEU A 90 -17.92 -0.76 -6.45
CA LEU A 90 -17.18 -1.77 -7.20
C LEU A 90 -15.67 -1.78 -6.81
N SER A 91 -15.09 -0.61 -6.66
CA SER A 91 -13.69 -0.47 -6.20
C SER A 91 -13.49 -1.05 -4.80
N LEU A 92 -14.40 -0.75 -3.86
CA LEU A 92 -14.37 -1.32 -2.52
C LEU A 92 -14.51 -2.85 -2.55
N LEU A 93 -15.48 -3.38 -3.29
CA LEU A 93 -15.73 -4.82 -3.37
C LEU A 93 -14.55 -5.55 -4.02
N SER A 94 -13.99 -5.01 -5.10
CA SER A 94 -12.82 -5.57 -5.78
C SER A 94 -11.59 -5.59 -4.87
N TYR A 95 -11.37 -4.52 -4.12
CA TYR A 95 -10.28 -4.44 -3.15
C TYR A 95 -10.40 -5.52 -2.05
N LEU A 96 -11.60 -5.69 -1.47
CA LEU A 96 -11.86 -6.69 -0.44
C LEU A 96 -11.69 -8.11 -0.96
N ASP A 97 -12.24 -8.39 -2.15
CA ASP A 97 -12.15 -9.70 -2.80
C ASP A 97 -10.69 -10.05 -3.17
N CYS A 98 -9.97 -9.09 -3.74
CA CYS A 98 -8.54 -9.24 -4.04
C CYS A 98 -7.70 -9.47 -2.80
N CYS A 99 -7.96 -8.75 -1.71
CA CYS A 99 -7.23 -8.92 -0.46
C CYS A 99 -7.40 -10.34 0.12
N GLU A 100 -8.61 -10.84 0.14
CA GLU A 100 -8.91 -12.18 0.62
C GLU A 100 -8.29 -13.26 -0.26
N ASN A 101 -8.51 -13.18 -1.57
CA ASN A 101 -8.12 -14.25 -2.46
C ASN A 101 -6.61 -14.26 -2.75
N SER A 102 -5.93 -13.12 -2.81
CA SER A 102 -4.46 -13.11 -2.89
C SER A 102 -3.82 -13.75 -1.65
N PHE A 103 -4.40 -13.56 -0.45
CA PHE A 103 -3.94 -14.26 0.74
C PHE A 103 -4.19 -15.78 0.66
N LYS A 104 -5.34 -16.23 0.16
CA LYS A 104 -5.59 -17.66 -0.09
C LYS A 104 -4.60 -18.26 -1.09
N GLU A 105 -4.25 -17.53 -2.15
CA GLU A 105 -3.23 -17.98 -3.10
C GLU A 105 -1.82 -18.02 -2.46
N TYR A 106 -1.53 -17.11 -1.52
CA TYR A 106 -0.32 -17.17 -0.71
C TYR A 106 -0.29 -18.44 0.15
N GLN A 107 -1.39 -18.78 0.84
CA GLN A 107 -1.50 -20.01 1.66
C GLN A 107 -1.30 -21.30 0.88
N LYS A 108 -1.59 -21.32 -0.43
CA LYS A 108 -1.33 -22.49 -1.29
C LYS A 108 0.16 -22.70 -1.58
N ARG A 109 0.99 -21.71 -1.38
CA ARG A 109 2.43 -21.71 -1.70
C ARG A 109 3.32 -21.74 -0.45
N VAL A 110 2.78 -21.33 0.67
CA VAL A 110 3.49 -21.26 1.94
C VAL A 110 2.69 -22.05 2.97
N ASP A 111 3.17 -23.25 3.25
CA ASP A 111 2.52 -24.17 4.17
C ASP A 111 2.38 -23.56 5.58
N ASP A 112 1.38 -24.00 6.32
CA ASP A 112 1.09 -23.63 7.71
C ASP A 112 0.94 -22.13 7.95
N THR A 113 0.57 -21.36 6.90
CA THR A 113 0.36 -19.91 7.02
C THR A 113 -0.97 -19.59 7.69
N ASP A 114 -0.90 -18.82 8.76
CA ASP A 114 -2.03 -18.25 9.47
C ASP A 114 -2.05 -16.71 9.31
N TYR A 115 -3.24 -16.13 9.13
CA TYR A 115 -3.39 -14.69 8.90
C TYR A 115 -2.95 -13.83 10.09
N GLN A 116 -3.10 -14.32 11.29
CA GLN A 116 -2.75 -13.62 12.52
C GLN A 116 -1.35 -14.00 13.03
N ASP A 117 -1.04 -15.30 13.06
CA ASP A 117 0.12 -15.77 13.79
C ASP A 117 1.41 -15.78 12.94
N SER A 118 1.28 -15.82 11.60
CA SER A 118 2.46 -15.86 10.71
C SER A 118 3.12 -14.49 10.49
N PHE A 119 2.42 -13.39 10.78
CA PHE A 119 2.93 -12.04 10.54
C PHE A 119 2.78 -11.18 11.80
N GLN A 120 3.88 -10.56 12.24
CA GLN A 120 3.83 -9.60 13.34
C GLN A 120 3.22 -8.26 12.94
N TYR A 121 3.31 -7.91 11.64
CA TYR A 121 2.71 -6.73 11.07
C TYR A 121 2.09 -7.01 9.71
N LEU A 122 1.13 -6.16 9.33
CA LEU A 122 0.49 -6.19 8.02
C LEU A 122 0.52 -4.78 7.41
N VAL A 123 0.89 -4.72 6.14
CA VAL A 123 0.93 -3.50 5.32
C VAL A 123 -0.03 -3.66 4.15
N PHE A 124 -0.80 -2.63 3.87
CA PHE A 124 -1.78 -2.66 2.78
C PHE A 124 -1.54 -1.52 1.81
N HIS A 125 -1.80 -1.76 0.55
CA HIS A 125 -2.14 -0.66 -0.35
C HIS A 125 -3.29 0.14 0.26
N THR A 126 -3.14 1.43 0.38
CA THR A 126 -4.06 2.29 1.15
C THR A 126 -4.67 3.36 0.26
N PRO A 127 -5.79 3.06 -0.44
CA PRO A 127 -6.57 4.10 -1.11
C PRO A 127 -7.13 5.12 -0.10
N PHE A 128 -7.65 4.62 1.02
CA PHE A 128 -7.92 5.35 2.25
C PHE A 128 -8.02 4.37 3.44
N GLY A 129 -7.80 4.87 4.66
CA GLY A 129 -7.69 4.02 5.85
C GLY A 129 -8.92 3.16 6.14
N GLY A 130 -10.13 3.61 5.78
CA GLY A 130 -11.37 2.85 5.93
C GLY A 130 -11.42 1.56 5.11
N MET A 131 -10.85 1.56 3.89
CA MET A 131 -10.75 0.34 3.08
C MET A 131 -9.82 -0.68 3.72
N VAL A 132 -8.67 -0.24 4.23
CA VAL A 132 -7.71 -1.10 4.93
C VAL A 132 -8.35 -1.74 6.16
N LYS A 133 -9.03 -0.92 6.99
CA LYS A 133 -9.76 -1.42 8.17
C LYS A 133 -10.86 -2.41 7.79
N GLY A 134 -11.56 -2.17 6.70
CA GLY A 134 -12.58 -3.06 6.13
C GLY A 134 -12.01 -4.40 5.69
N ALA A 135 -10.90 -4.40 4.95
CA ALA A 135 -10.22 -5.60 4.47
C ALA A 135 -9.65 -6.44 5.64
N HIS A 136 -8.94 -5.78 6.56
CA HIS A 136 -8.42 -6.46 7.74
C HIS A 136 -9.54 -7.11 8.57
N ARG A 137 -10.63 -6.38 8.82
CA ARG A 137 -11.81 -6.91 9.51
C ARG A 137 -12.42 -8.12 8.80
N THR A 138 -12.52 -8.07 7.47
CA THR A 138 -13.07 -9.17 6.67
C THR A 138 -12.20 -10.41 6.79
N ASN A 139 -10.89 -10.27 6.66
CA ASN A 139 -9.94 -11.38 6.77
C ASN A 139 -9.89 -11.97 8.20
N MET A 140 -9.87 -11.13 9.24
CA MET A 140 -9.92 -11.59 10.63
C MET A 140 -11.20 -12.36 10.94
N ARG A 141 -12.34 -11.95 10.43
CA ARG A 141 -13.60 -12.70 10.56
C ARG A 141 -13.55 -14.04 9.82
N LYS A 142 -13.06 -14.03 8.59
CA LYS A 142 -13.03 -15.22 7.73
C LYS A 142 -12.03 -16.26 8.18
N PHE A 143 -10.81 -15.87 8.44
CA PHE A 143 -9.71 -16.79 8.72
C PHE A 143 -9.57 -17.10 10.21
N LYS A 144 -9.93 -16.18 11.11
CA LYS A 144 -9.76 -16.35 12.56
C LYS A 144 -11.07 -16.40 13.33
N LYS A 145 -12.23 -16.14 12.72
CA LYS A 145 -13.54 -16.01 13.38
C LYS A 145 -13.49 -15.03 14.56
N ALA A 146 -12.67 -14.00 14.45
CA ALA A 146 -12.39 -13.06 15.53
C ALA A 146 -13.61 -12.17 15.84
N LYS A 147 -13.75 -11.80 17.11
CA LYS A 147 -14.76 -10.87 17.59
C LYS A 147 -14.36 -9.42 17.29
N PRO A 148 -15.33 -8.47 17.29
CA PRO A 148 -15.05 -7.06 16.97
C PRO A 148 -13.91 -6.44 17.79
N ASP A 149 -13.88 -6.66 19.10
CA ASP A 149 -12.85 -6.11 19.99
C ASP A 149 -11.46 -6.67 19.68
N GLN A 150 -11.36 -7.97 19.38
CA GLN A 150 -10.12 -8.63 18.97
C GLN A 150 -9.62 -8.10 17.62
N ILE A 151 -10.55 -7.80 16.70
CA ILE A 151 -10.21 -7.23 15.38
C ILE A 151 -9.67 -5.81 15.55
N GLU A 152 -10.28 -5.01 16.42
CA GLU A 152 -9.83 -3.64 16.67
C GLU A 152 -8.45 -3.62 17.34
N GLU A 153 -8.25 -4.44 18.36
CA GLU A 153 -6.95 -4.57 19.04
C GLU A 153 -5.86 -5.02 18.06
N ASP A 154 -6.14 -6.05 17.24
CA ASP A 154 -5.22 -6.56 16.22
C ASP A 154 -4.92 -5.49 15.15
N PHE A 155 -5.93 -4.73 14.72
CA PHE A 155 -5.76 -3.63 13.77
C PHE A 155 -4.81 -2.56 14.33
N GLN A 156 -5.03 -2.12 15.56
CA GLN A 156 -4.20 -1.10 16.21
C GLN A 156 -2.75 -1.58 16.39
N GLY A 157 -2.55 -2.85 16.76
CA GLY A 157 -1.21 -3.39 16.98
C GLY A 157 -0.44 -3.73 15.71
N ARG A 158 -1.13 -4.27 14.68
CA ARG A 158 -0.45 -4.85 13.52
C ARG A 158 -0.59 -4.07 12.22
N VAL A 159 -1.57 -3.17 12.10
CA VAL A 159 -1.88 -2.46 10.85
C VAL A 159 -1.72 -0.96 10.98
N ALA A 160 -2.26 -0.36 12.05
CA ALA A 160 -2.32 1.10 12.20
C ALA A 160 -0.98 1.82 12.04
N PRO A 161 0.17 1.29 12.52
CA PRO A 161 1.47 1.95 12.31
C PRO A 161 1.84 2.15 10.83
N SER A 162 1.30 1.32 9.92
CA SER A 162 1.53 1.48 8.48
C SER A 162 0.76 2.65 7.86
N LEU A 163 -0.25 3.17 8.54
CA LEU A 163 -1.19 4.14 7.97
C LEU A 163 -0.82 5.60 8.27
N GLU A 164 0.09 5.88 9.19
CA GLU A 164 0.37 7.25 9.64
C GLU A 164 0.82 8.16 8.48
N TYR A 165 1.75 7.71 7.65
CA TYR A 165 2.19 8.51 6.51
C TYR A 165 1.16 8.54 5.38
N CYS A 166 0.40 7.46 5.20
CA CYS A 166 -0.70 7.44 4.23
C CYS A 166 -1.81 8.46 4.59
N GLN A 167 -2.10 8.65 5.88
CA GLN A 167 -3.06 9.66 6.34
C GLN A 167 -2.57 11.09 6.06
N ARG A 168 -1.27 11.31 6.07
CA ARG A 168 -0.66 12.63 5.86
C ARG A 168 -0.41 12.96 4.38
N VAL A 169 -0.21 11.96 3.54
CA VAL A 169 0.12 12.13 2.11
C VAL A 169 -1.09 11.87 1.22
N GLY A 170 -1.94 10.92 1.58
CA GLY A 170 -3.04 10.45 0.75
C GLY A 170 -2.61 9.32 -0.19
N ASN A 171 -3.54 8.93 -1.07
CA ASN A 171 -3.32 7.88 -2.06
C ASN A 171 -2.42 8.38 -3.20
N ILE A 172 -1.26 7.78 -3.34
CA ILE A 172 -0.30 7.99 -4.43
C ILE A 172 -0.19 6.74 -5.31
N MET A 173 -1.32 6.10 -5.58
CA MET A 173 -1.46 4.89 -6.40
C MET A 173 -0.52 3.76 -5.94
N GLY A 174 0.17 3.09 -6.85
CA GLY A 174 1.06 1.96 -6.51
C GLY A 174 2.17 2.28 -5.51
N ALA A 175 2.57 3.53 -5.39
CA ALA A 175 3.56 3.97 -4.41
C ALA A 175 3.03 3.94 -2.97
N THR A 176 1.71 4.00 -2.77
CA THR A 176 1.09 4.02 -1.43
C THR A 176 1.44 2.77 -0.61
N THR A 177 1.52 1.60 -1.23
CA THR A 177 1.94 0.37 -0.54
C THR A 177 3.32 0.51 0.09
N TYR A 178 4.25 1.15 -0.60
CA TYR A 178 5.62 1.32 -0.12
C TYR A 178 5.75 2.50 0.86
N LEU A 179 4.91 3.52 0.72
CA LEU A 179 4.77 4.56 1.73
C LEU A 179 4.25 3.97 3.05
N ALA A 180 3.26 3.08 2.98
CA ALA A 180 2.77 2.34 4.14
C ALA A 180 3.86 1.43 4.76
N LEU A 181 4.71 0.80 3.93
CA LEU A 181 5.84 0.00 4.43
C LEU A 181 6.86 0.88 5.17
N VAL A 182 7.19 2.05 4.64
CA VAL A 182 8.11 2.99 5.31
C VAL A 182 7.51 3.48 6.63
N SER A 183 6.22 3.84 6.64
CA SER A 183 5.50 4.19 7.87
C SER A 183 5.59 3.06 8.91
N MET A 184 5.33 1.81 8.49
CA MET A 184 5.45 0.65 9.38
C MET A 184 6.86 0.49 9.95
N ILE A 185 7.91 0.69 9.15
CA ILE A 185 9.30 0.57 9.61
C ILE A 185 9.60 1.60 10.69
N GLU A 186 9.15 2.84 10.54
CA GLU A 186 9.46 3.90 11.51
C GLU A 186 8.59 3.84 12.76
N LYS A 187 7.32 3.47 12.62
CA LYS A 187 6.32 3.52 13.72
C LYS A 187 6.13 2.18 14.43
N GLY A 188 6.56 1.07 13.82
CA GLY A 188 6.51 -0.26 14.44
C GLY A 188 7.65 -0.51 15.43
N ASN A 189 7.54 -1.59 16.18
CA ASN A 189 8.61 -2.07 17.07
C ASN A 189 9.42 -3.19 16.38
N PHE A 190 10.67 -2.90 16.06
CA PHE A 190 11.63 -3.81 15.42
C PHE A 190 12.88 -4.08 16.25
N GLU A 191 12.75 -4.15 17.58
CA GLU A 191 13.86 -4.59 18.45
C GLU A 191 14.38 -6.00 18.10
N THR A 192 13.51 -6.81 17.50
CA THR A 192 13.85 -8.11 16.92
C THR A 192 13.33 -8.19 15.50
N PRO A 193 13.88 -9.09 14.64
CA PRO A 193 13.34 -9.31 13.29
C PRO A 193 11.84 -9.64 13.33
N LYS A 194 11.06 -9.00 12.47
CA LYS A 194 9.61 -9.20 12.37
C LYS A 194 9.22 -9.53 10.94
N ARG A 195 8.42 -10.60 10.77
CA ARG A 195 7.81 -10.90 9.47
C ARG A 195 6.61 -10.02 9.24
N VAL A 196 6.56 -9.42 8.07
CA VAL A 196 5.52 -8.50 7.62
C VAL A 196 4.84 -9.08 6.39
N GLY A 197 3.51 -9.19 6.44
CA GLY A 197 2.69 -9.49 5.27
C GLY A 197 2.30 -8.20 4.55
N ILE A 198 2.39 -8.18 3.24
CA ILE A 198 2.10 -7.00 2.42
C ILE A 198 1.04 -7.35 1.38
N PHE A 199 -0.05 -6.60 1.37
CA PHE A 199 -1.07 -6.63 0.33
C PHE A 199 -0.91 -5.44 -0.60
N SER A 200 -0.61 -5.72 -1.86
CA SER A 200 -0.55 -4.75 -2.95
C SER A 200 -1.76 -4.91 -3.85
N TYR A 201 -2.34 -3.80 -4.30
CA TYR A 201 -3.51 -3.78 -5.16
C TYR A 201 -3.37 -2.72 -6.24
N GLY A 202 -3.88 -3.02 -7.43
CA GLY A 202 -4.07 -2.09 -8.53
C GLY A 202 -5.45 -2.28 -9.14
N SER A 203 -6.14 -1.15 -9.39
CA SER A 203 -7.44 -1.15 -10.06
C SER A 203 -7.37 -1.82 -11.43
N GLY A 204 -8.46 -2.45 -11.83
CA GLY A 204 -8.52 -3.16 -13.09
C GLY A 204 -8.81 -4.66 -13.08
N CYS A 205 -8.62 -5.46 -12.07
CA CYS A 205 -7.95 -5.41 -10.81
C CYS A 205 -6.82 -6.47 -10.79
N CYS A 206 -5.71 -6.15 -10.18
CA CYS A 206 -4.65 -7.11 -9.93
C CYS A 206 -4.13 -6.93 -8.51
N SER A 207 -3.77 -8.03 -7.86
CA SER A 207 -3.27 -8.00 -6.50
C SER A 207 -2.22 -9.05 -6.23
N GLU A 208 -1.41 -8.76 -5.23
CA GLU A 208 -0.41 -9.67 -4.70
C GLU A 208 -0.38 -9.56 -3.19
N PHE A 209 -0.41 -10.69 -2.51
CA PHE A 209 -0.03 -10.81 -1.11
C PHE A 209 1.35 -11.46 -1.06
N PHE A 210 2.31 -10.81 -0.43
CA PHE A 210 3.67 -11.32 -0.26
C PHE A 210 4.19 -10.99 1.13
N SER A 211 5.32 -11.58 1.50
CA SER A 211 5.91 -11.33 2.81
C SER A 211 7.42 -11.09 2.75
N GLY A 212 7.94 -10.66 3.87
CA GLY A 212 9.36 -10.48 4.09
C GLY A 212 9.65 -10.09 5.54
N VAL A 213 10.92 -9.90 5.84
CA VAL A 213 11.41 -9.61 7.18
C VAL A 213 11.98 -8.19 7.24
N ILE A 214 11.58 -7.46 8.27
CA ILE A 214 12.20 -6.19 8.68
C ILE A 214 13.11 -6.49 9.88
N HIS A 215 14.35 -6.04 9.80
CA HIS A 215 15.35 -6.24 10.83
C HIS A 215 15.54 -4.96 11.67
N PRO A 216 16.10 -5.04 12.87
CA PRO A 216 16.34 -3.86 13.73
C PRO A 216 17.12 -2.73 13.05
N GLN A 217 18.10 -3.06 12.20
CA GLN A 217 18.86 -2.07 11.45
C GLN A 217 18.04 -1.28 10.41
N SER A 218 16.86 -1.78 10.02
CA SER A 218 16.02 -1.12 9.02
C SER A 218 15.54 0.25 9.48
N GLN A 219 15.17 0.38 10.75
CA GLN A 219 14.80 1.68 11.35
C GLN A 219 15.97 2.65 11.33
N MET A 220 17.17 2.19 11.67
CA MET A 220 18.37 3.02 11.66
C MET A 220 18.75 3.52 10.26
N LEU A 221 18.37 2.79 9.21
CA LEU A 221 18.62 3.17 7.82
C LEU A 221 17.57 4.14 7.27
N ILE A 222 16.34 4.07 7.76
CA ILE A 222 15.24 4.95 7.34
C ILE A 222 15.24 6.27 8.13
N SER A 223 15.48 6.23 9.43
CA SER A 223 15.45 7.40 10.31
C SER A 223 16.21 8.63 9.79
N PRO A 224 17.43 8.51 9.18
CA PRO A 224 18.13 9.66 8.63
C PRO A 224 17.43 10.36 7.45
N LEU A 225 16.38 9.76 6.89
CA LEU A 225 15.58 10.38 5.83
C LEU A 225 14.65 11.48 6.36
N SER A 226 14.45 11.58 7.67
CA SER A 226 13.64 12.62 8.34
C SER A 226 12.28 12.83 7.68
N ILE A 227 11.61 11.72 7.35
CA ILE A 227 10.36 11.77 6.56
C ILE A 227 9.28 12.55 7.31
N GLU A 228 9.16 12.35 8.62
CA GLU A 228 8.18 13.05 9.44
C GLU A 228 8.43 14.57 9.44
N GLU A 229 9.68 14.99 9.60
CA GLU A 229 10.09 16.39 9.55
C GLU A 229 9.74 17.02 8.19
N HIS A 230 10.06 16.36 7.07
CA HIS A 230 9.68 16.83 5.74
C HIS A 230 8.16 16.93 5.54
N LEU A 231 7.39 16.03 6.16
CA LEU A 231 5.93 16.12 6.12
C LEU A 231 5.39 17.27 6.98
N ASP A 232 6.09 17.64 8.07
CA ASP A 232 5.74 18.77 8.93
C ASP A 232 6.06 20.12 8.28
N GLU A 233 7.12 20.18 7.46
CA GLU A 233 7.53 21.37 6.74
C GLU A 233 6.62 21.77 5.57
N ARG A 234 5.63 20.94 5.22
CA ARG A 234 4.69 21.24 4.13
C ARG A 234 3.85 22.47 4.44
N VAL A 235 3.68 23.33 3.43
CA VAL A 235 2.83 24.51 3.54
C VAL A 235 1.36 24.08 3.45
N VAL A 236 0.57 24.49 4.44
CA VAL A 236 -0.88 24.31 4.41
C VAL A 236 -1.50 25.44 3.59
N LEU A 237 -2.23 25.07 2.55
CA LEU A 237 -2.95 26.04 1.70
C LEU A 237 -4.39 26.22 2.22
N SER A 238 -4.97 27.39 2.02
CA SER A 238 -6.41 27.58 2.09
C SER A 238 -7.10 26.88 0.91
N ILE A 239 -8.43 26.71 0.98
CA ILE A 239 -9.19 26.12 -0.13
C ILE A 239 -9.06 26.99 -1.39
N GLU A 240 -9.13 28.31 -1.25
CA GLU A 240 -8.99 29.25 -2.37
C GLU A 240 -7.59 29.18 -3.01
N GLU A 241 -6.53 29.05 -2.22
CA GLU A 241 -5.17 28.87 -2.72
C GLU A 241 -5.01 27.52 -3.43
N TYR A 242 -5.60 26.45 -2.87
CA TYR A 242 -5.59 25.13 -3.49
C TYR A 242 -6.31 25.13 -4.84
N GLU A 243 -7.54 25.67 -4.90
CA GLU A 243 -8.32 25.76 -6.14
C GLU A 243 -7.61 26.63 -7.19
N SER A 244 -6.98 27.72 -6.78
CA SER A 244 -6.25 28.60 -7.70
C SER A 244 -5.05 27.92 -8.36
N THR A 245 -4.40 26.97 -7.69
CA THR A 245 -3.29 26.19 -8.28
C THR A 245 -3.73 25.29 -9.43
N PHE A 246 -4.99 24.87 -9.48
CA PHE A 246 -5.55 24.06 -10.56
C PHE A 246 -6.21 24.88 -11.67
N ALA A 247 -6.59 26.14 -11.42
CA ALA A 247 -7.23 27.01 -12.38
C ALA A 247 -6.27 27.58 -13.46
N VAL A 248 -4.98 27.39 -13.32
CA VAL A 248 -3.92 28.00 -14.15
C VAL A 248 -3.46 27.09 -15.32
N ASN A 249 -4.16 25.99 -15.59
CA ASN A 249 -3.78 25.06 -16.68
C ASN A 249 -4.88 24.90 -17.71
#